data_3b7572c9c7450b54fa5818c945482c90
#
_entry.id   3b7572c9c7450b54fa5818c945482c90
#
_cell.length_a   1.000
_cell.length_b   1.000
_cell.length_c   1.000
_cell.angle_alpha   90.00
_cell.angle_beta   90.00
_cell.angle_gamma   90.00
#
_symmetry.space_group_name_H-M   'P 1'
#
loop_
_entity.id
_entity.type
_entity.pdbx_description
1 polymer ?
#
loop_
_entity_poly.entity_id
_entity_poly.type
_entity_poly.pdbx_seq_one_letter_code
_entity_poly.pdbx_strand_id
1 'polypeptide(L)'
;MDHVVHINRVTKVVKGGKNFSFSALVVVGDGHGRVGYGAGKAKEVPMAIKKGIEMAKKKMIKVPLKGKTIPHPIVGHYGAGRVMLKPASEGTGVIAGGAVRAVLESAGVQNILTKSLGTTNPHNVVKATFDALLHLQLEETIAKARGRENGEARPAEPATAAPATEATEKV
;
A
#
# COMPACT_ATOMS: atom_id res chain seq x y z
N MET A 1 9.20 -2.96 -12.73
CA MET A 1 9.53 -4.03 -11.77
C MET A 1 8.31 -4.90 -11.57
N ASP A 2 8.51 -6.23 -11.54
CA ASP A 2 7.40 -7.20 -11.40
C ASP A 2 7.66 -8.05 -10.17
N HIS A 3 6.73 -8.04 -9.21
CA HIS A 3 6.84 -8.81 -7.97
C HIS A 3 5.72 -9.84 -7.88
N VAL A 4 6.09 -11.11 -7.69
CA VAL A 4 5.11 -12.18 -7.42
C VAL A 4 4.87 -12.23 -5.92
N VAL A 5 3.67 -11.84 -5.49
CA VAL A 5 3.30 -11.76 -4.06
C VAL A 5 2.96 -13.14 -3.51
N HIS A 6 2.17 -13.91 -4.27
CA HIS A 6 1.69 -15.21 -3.80
C HIS A 6 1.32 -16.14 -4.95
N ILE A 7 1.66 -17.43 -4.82
CA ILE A 7 1.29 -18.49 -5.77
C ILE A 7 0.56 -19.58 -4.99
N ASN A 8 -0.64 -19.95 -5.47
CA ASN A 8 -1.44 -21.02 -4.90
C ASN A 8 -1.72 -22.10 -5.95
N ARG A 9 -1.54 -23.37 -5.56
CA ARG A 9 -2.06 -24.50 -6.31
C ARG A 9 -3.52 -24.72 -5.96
N VAL A 10 -4.41 -24.61 -6.92
CA VAL A 10 -5.85 -24.83 -6.76
C VAL A 10 -6.29 -26.09 -7.52
N THR A 11 -7.25 -26.80 -6.97
CA THR A 11 -7.72 -28.08 -7.50
C THR A 11 -9.23 -28.05 -7.66
N LYS A 12 -9.71 -28.52 -8.82
CA LYS A 12 -11.12 -28.84 -9.04
C LYS A 12 -11.26 -30.35 -9.15
N VAL A 13 -12.04 -30.95 -8.24
CA VAL A 13 -12.36 -32.38 -8.26
C VAL A 13 -13.58 -32.58 -9.17
N VAL A 14 -13.45 -33.51 -10.12
CA VAL A 14 -14.50 -33.92 -11.06
C VAL A 14 -14.66 -35.41 -11.06
N LYS A 15 -15.73 -35.97 -11.66
CA LYS A 15 -15.98 -37.43 -11.73
C LYS A 15 -14.83 -38.24 -12.37
N GLY A 16 -13.94 -37.69 -13.11
CA GLY A 16 -12.78 -38.36 -13.72
C GLY A 16 -11.46 -38.13 -13.03
N GLY A 17 -11.41 -37.39 -11.87
CA GLY A 17 -10.17 -37.10 -11.16
C GLY A 17 -10.03 -35.67 -10.69
N LYS A 18 -8.76 -35.24 -10.47
CA LYS A 18 -8.43 -33.91 -9.93
C LYS A 18 -7.74 -33.06 -11.00
N ASN A 19 -8.34 -31.94 -11.37
CA ASN A 19 -7.74 -30.96 -12.27
C ASN A 19 -7.00 -29.90 -11.47
N PHE A 20 -5.69 -29.83 -11.63
CA PHE A 20 -4.84 -28.84 -10.96
C PHE A 20 -4.68 -27.57 -11.80
N SER A 21 -4.60 -26.43 -11.15
CA SER A 21 -4.26 -25.14 -11.74
C SER A 21 -3.48 -24.31 -10.72
N PHE A 22 -2.78 -23.30 -11.20
CA PHE A 22 -2.05 -22.36 -10.35
C PHE A 22 -2.68 -20.97 -10.44
N SER A 23 -2.80 -20.31 -9.30
CA SER A 23 -3.22 -18.92 -9.22
C SER A 23 -2.03 -18.09 -8.71
N ALA A 24 -1.65 -17.06 -9.46
CA ALA A 24 -0.58 -16.14 -9.09
C ALA A 24 -1.17 -14.75 -8.85
N LEU A 25 -0.79 -14.12 -7.72
CA LEU A 25 -1.03 -12.72 -7.42
C LEU A 25 0.26 -11.96 -7.71
N VAL A 26 0.20 -11.00 -8.64
CA VAL A 26 1.36 -10.26 -9.12
C VAL A 26 1.12 -8.77 -8.97
N VAL A 27 2.15 -8.03 -8.62
CA VAL A 27 2.20 -6.57 -8.59
C VAL A 27 3.23 -6.11 -9.61
N VAL A 28 2.90 -5.08 -10.37
CA VAL A 28 3.77 -4.50 -11.41
C VAL A 28 3.84 -3.00 -11.18
N GLY A 29 5.03 -2.42 -11.25
CA GLY A 29 5.21 -0.98 -11.14
C GLY A 29 6.43 -0.48 -11.91
N ASP A 30 6.45 0.83 -12.15
CA ASP A 30 7.54 1.51 -12.85
C ASP A 30 8.62 2.10 -11.92
N GLY A 31 8.37 2.06 -10.59
CA GLY A 31 9.24 2.70 -9.61
C GLY A 31 9.13 4.24 -9.55
N HIS A 32 8.20 4.83 -10.30
CA HIS A 32 8.01 6.28 -10.44
C HIS A 32 6.57 6.71 -10.12
N GLY A 33 5.95 6.03 -9.17
CA GLY A 33 4.59 6.36 -8.73
C GLY A 33 3.49 5.68 -9.52
N ARG A 34 3.78 4.69 -10.38
CA ARG A 34 2.74 3.90 -11.03
C ARG A 34 2.83 2.46 -10.57
N VAL A 35 1.72 1.91 -10.12
CA VAL A 35 1.64 0.53 -9.66
C VAL A 35 0.30 -0.09 -10.02
N GLY A 36 0.32 -1.38 -10.35
CA GLY A 36 -0.87 -2.16 -10.66
C GLY A 36 -0.78 -3.54 -10.04
N TYR A 37 -1.90 -4.19 -9.81
CA TYR A 37 -1.95 -5.58 -9.39
C TYR A 37 -2.84 -6.41 -10.30
N GLY A 38 -2.52 -7.69 -10.42
CA GLY A 38 -3.29 -8.64 -11.20
C GLY A 38 -3.24 -10.04 -10.62
N ALA A 39 -4.34 -10.78 -10.80
CA ALA A 39 -4.40 -12.20 -10.46
C ALA A 39 -4.53 -13.00 -11.75
N GLY A 40 -3.59 -13.90 -12.00
CA GLY A 40 -3.60 -14.82 -13.14
C GLY A 40 -3.87 -16.26 -12.70
N LYS A 41 -4.58 -17.03 -13.52
CA LYS A 41 -4.80 -18.47 -13.32
C LYS A 41 -4.50 -19.24 -14.59
N ALA A 42 -3.70 -20.31 -14.47
CA ALA A 42 -3.36 -21.20 -15.58
C ALA A 42 -3.02 -22.61 -15.08
N LYS A 43 -2.82 -23.55 -16.02
CA LYS A 43 -2.36 -24.92 -15.69
C LYS A 43 -0.90 -24.93 -15.24
N GLU A 44 -0.09 -24.00 -15.71
CA GLU A 44 1.33 -23.84 -15.40
C GLU A 44 1.60 -22.53 -14.68
N VAL A 45 2.61 -22.52 -13.78
CA VAL A 45 2.98 -21.34 -12.99
C VAL A 45 3.44 -20.17 -13.88
N PRO A 46 4.36 -20.34 -14.88
CA PRO A 46 4.79 -19.23 -15.73
C PRO A 46 3.65 -18.56 -16.49
N MET A 47 2.71 -19.38 -16.98
CA MET A 47 1.54 -18.87 -17.71
C MET A 47 0.56 -18.12 -16.78
N ALA A 48 0.44 -18.55 -15.51
CA ALA A 48 -0.35 -17.83 -14.52
C ALA A 48 0.27 -16.46 -14.19
N ILE A 49 1.58 -16.40 -14.01
CA ILE A 49 2.32 -15.15 -13.76
C ILE A 49 2.17 -14.19 -14.95
N LYS A 50 2.39 -14.68 -16.20
CA LYS A 50 2.26 -13.86 -17.42
C LYS A 50 0.87 -13.22 -17.52
N LYS A 51 -0.20 -13.99 -17.31
CA LYS A 51 -1.57 -13.48 -17.24
C LYS A 51 -1.77 -12.45 -16.12
N GLY A 52 -1.16 -12.69 -14.96
CA GLY A 52 -1.18 -11.74 -13.83
C GLY A 52 -0.55 -10.40 -14.21
N ILE A 53 0.61 -10.41 -14.83
CA ILE A 53 1.32 -9.22 -15.31
C ILE A 53 0.48 -8.43 -16.33
N GLU A 54 -0.11 -9.10 -17.31
CA GLU A 54 -0.98 -8.47 -18.32
C GLU A 54 -2.19 -7.78 -17.67
N MET A 55 -2.81 -8.44 -16.68
CA MET A 55 -3.92 -7.87 -15.92
C MET A 55 -3.48 -6.69 -15.05
N ALA A 56 -2.31 -6.77 -14.42
CA ALA A 56 -1.74 -5.69 -13.61
C ALA A 56 -1.45 -4.45 -14.46
N LYS A 57 -0.84 -4.61 -15.64
CA LYS A 57 -0.57 -3.52 -16.58
C LYS A 57 -1.83 -2.77 -17.02
N LYS A 58 -2.96 -3.46 -17.17
CA LYS A 58 -4.25 -2.83 -17.55
C LYS A 58 -4.88 -2.02 -16.40
N LYS A 59 -4.50 -2.30 -15.14
CA LYS A 59 -5.07 -1.69 -13.92
C LYS A 59 -4.04 -0.86 -13.14
N MET A 60 -3.13 -0.22 -13.84
CA MET A 60 -2.15 0.66 -13.19
C MET A 60 -2.80 1.94 -12.70
N ILE A 61 -2.48 2.31 -11.46
CA ILE A 61 -2.87 3.58 -10.84
C ILE A 61 -1.65 4.47 -10.68
N LYS A 62 -1.87 5.79 -10.63
CA LYS A 62 -0.85 6.78 -10.30
C LYS A 62 -0.96 7.13 -8.82
N VAL A 63 0.13 6.97 -8.10
CA VAL A 63 0.24 7.25 -6.66
C VAL A 63 0.91 8.60 -6.48
N PRO A 64 0.32 9.54 -5.74
CA PRO A 64 0.97 10.81 -5.43
C PRO A 64 2.04 10.59 -4.36
N LEU A 65 3.30 10.79 -4.73
CA LEU A 65 4.46 10.68 -3.83
C LEU A 65 4.96 12.08 -3.46
N LYS A 66 5.44 12.26 -2.22
CA LYS A 66 6.16 13.44 -1.74
C LYS A 66 7.65 13.05 -1.58
N GLY A 67 8.46 13.32 -2.61
CA GLY A 67 9.83 12.84 -2.66
C GLY A 67 9.91 11.31 -2.68
N LYS A 68 10.51 10.71 -1.65
CA LYS A 68 10.72 9.26 -1.49
C LYS A 68 9.72 8.59 -0.54
N THR A 69 8.69 9.31 -0.10
CA THR A 69 7.68 8.84 0.87
C THR A 69 6.26 9.26 0.43
N ILE A 70 5.27 8.89 1.25
CA ILE A 70 3.86 9.29 1.06
C ILE A 70 3.59 10.66 1.72
N PRO A 71 2.62 11.45 1.21
CA PRO A 71 2.34 12.79 1.73
C PRO A 71 1.77 12.82 3.15
N HIS A 72 0.92 11.88 3.53
CA HIS A 72 0.28 11.84 4.84
C HIS A 72 -0.01 10.40 5.31
N PRO A 73 -0.20 10.18 6.62
CA PRO A 73 -0.62 8.87 7.13
C PRO A 73 -2.03 8.53 6.67
N ILE A 74 -2.26 7.26 6.36
CA ILE A 74 -3.57 6.77 5.91
C ILE A 74 -3.77 5.31 6.31
N VAL A 75 -5.03 4.91 6.45
CA VAL A 75 -5.43 3.52 6.64
C VAL A 75 -6.31 3.11 5.48
N GLY A 76 -5.84 2.18 4.67
CA GLY A 76 -6.62 1.57 3.59
C GLY A 76 -7.43 0.39 4.10
N HIS A 77 -8.59 0.18 3.50
CA HIS A 77 -9.53 -0.86 3.90
C HIS A 77 -10.07 -1.62 2.69
N TYR A 78 -10.03 -2.94 2.75
CA TYR A 78 -10.71 -3.78 1.77
C TYR A 78 -11.18 -5.10 2.40
N GLY A 79 -12.48 -5.29 2.50
CA GLY A 79 -13.06 -6.43 3.18
C GLY A 79 -12.58 -6.53 4.64
N ALA A 80 -11.97 -7.64 5.04
CA ALA A 80 -11.36 -7.80 6.35
C ALA A 80 -9.91 -7.26 6.42
N GLY A 81 -9.34 -6.76 5.32
CA GLY A 81 -7.99 -6.19 5.26
C GLY A 81 -7.97 -4.74 5.69
N ARG A 82 -7.08 -4.40 6.63
CA ARG A 82 -6.77 -3.02 7.03
C ARG A 82 -5.27 -2.85 7.04
N VAL A 83 -4.78 -1.86 6.31
CA VAL A 83 -3.35 -1.56 6.21
C VAL A 83 -3.11 -0.11 6.56
N MET A 84 -2.31 0.12 7.59
CA MET A 84 -1.88 1.45 7.99
C MET A 84 -0.58 1.78 7.26
N LEU A 85 -0.52 2.94 6.64
CA LEU A 85 0.65 3.53 6.00
C LEU A 85 0.99 4.84 6.73
N LYS A 86 2.24 5.03 7.12
CA LYS A 86 2.75 6.28 7.72
C LYS A 86 4.00 6.72 6.99
N PRO A 87 4.14 8.01 6.65
CA PRO A 87 5.38 8.54 6.09
C PRO A 87 6.52 8.37 7.08
N ALA A 88 7.72 8.20 6.59
CA ALA A 88 8.94 8.06 7.38
C ALA A 88 10.04 9.00 6.87
N SER A 89 10.98 9.32 7.76
CA SER A 89 12.16 10.12 7.43
C SER A 89 13.09 9.36 6.45
N GLU A 90 13.92 10.11 5.75
CA GLU A 90 14.94 9.52 4.88
C GLU A 90 15.88 8.61 5.66
N GLY A 91 16.22 7.47 5.05
CA GLY A 91 17.06 6.44 5.67
C GLY A 91 16.31 5.37 6.46
N THR A 92 15.02 5.52 6.72
CA THR A 92 14.21 4.49 7.42
C THR A 92 14.04 3.23 6.57
N GLY A 93 13.95 3.36 5.24
CA GLY A 93 13.65 2.26 4.34
C GLY A 93 12.17 1.84 4.36
N VAL A 94 11.87 0.74 3.67
CA VAL A 94 10.51 0.19 3.60
C VAL A 94 10.30 -0.82 4.72
N ILE A 95 9.58 -0.43 5.77
CA ILE A 95 9.19 -1.32 6.87
C ILE A 95 7.75 -1.78 6.62
N ALA A 96 7.61 -2.96 5.99
CA ALA A 96 6.32 -3.48 5.53
C ALA A 96 6.28 -5.01 5.53
N GLY A 97 5.08 -5.57 5.67
CA GLY A 97 4.82 -6.99 5.41
C GLY A 97 5.00 -7.33 3.93
N GLY A 98 5.33 -8.59 3.60
CA GLY A 98 5.74 -8.98 2.24
C GLY A 98 4.80 -8.53 1.12
N ALA A 99 3.48 -8.67 1.28
CA ALA A 99 2.51 -8.23 0.27
C ALA A 99 2.45 -6.70 0.13
N VAL A 100 2.54 -5.96 1.23
CA VAL A 100 2.56 -4.49 1.24
C VAL A 100 3.88 -3.97 0.68
N ARG A 101 5.00 -4.60 1.08
CA ARG A 101 6.35 -4.26 0.59
C ARG A 101 6.43 -4.34 -0.93
N ALA A 102 5.95 -5.44 -1.53
CA ALA A 102 5.95 -5.61 -2.97
C ALA A 102 5.20 -4.48 -3.70
N VAL A 103 4.08 -4.00 -3.14
CA VAL A 103 3.33 -2.88 -3.72
C VAL A 103 4.10 -1.57 -3.62
N LEU A 104 4.66 -1.27 -2.44
CA LEU A 104 5.34 0.00 -2.18
C LEU A 104 6.68 0.12 -2.92
N GLU A 105 7.46 -0.94 -2.98
CA GLU A 105 8.71 -0.99 -3.75
C GLU A 105 8.42 -0.83 -5.26
N SER A 106 7.38 -1.52 -5.78
CA SER A 106 6.95 -1.35 -7.17
C SER A 106 6.45 0.06 -7.47
N ALA A 107 5.84 0.75 -6.50
CA ALA A 107 5.42 2.15 -6.63
C ALA A 107 6.60 3.15 -6.55
N GLY A 108 7.78 2.73 -6.06
CA GLY A 108 8.95 3.59 -5.91
C GLY A 108 9.04 4.30 -4.56
N VAL A 109 8.26 3.87 -3.57
CA VAL A 109 8.37 4.37 -2.19
C VAL A 109 9.62 3.79 -1.54
N GLN A 110 10.47 4.64 -0.97
CA GLN A 110 11.74 4.24 -0.34
C GLN A 110 11.71 4.31 1.19
N ASN A 111 10.88 5.20 1.77
CA ASN A 111 10.83 5.42 3.21
C ASN A 111 9.38 5.41 3.70
N ILE A 112 8.99 4.37 4.43
CA ILE A 112 7.62 4.21 4.90
C ILE A 112 7.54 3.22 6.08
N LEU A 113 6.63 3.48 7.00
CA LEU A 113 6.24 2.59 8.08
C LEU A 113 4.84 2.04 7.81
N THR A 114 4.68 0.73 7.90
CA THR A 114 3.39 0.09 7.65
C THR A 114 3.04 -0.96 8.67
N LYS A 115 1.74 -1.18 8.87
CA LYS A 115 1.23 -2.27 9.69
C LYS A 115 -0.07 -2.83 9.11
N SER A 116 -0.12 -4.14 8.92
CA SER A 116 -1.36 -4.83 8.63
C SER A 116 -2.13 -5.06 9.93
N LEU A 117 -3.32 -4.45 10.05
CA LEU A 117 -4.16 -4.47 11.25
C LEU A 117 -5.31 -5.48 11.18
N GLY A 118 -5.59 -6.00 9.99
CA GLY A 118 -6.68 -6.95 9.74
C GLY A 118 -6.17 -8.33 9.36
N THR A 119 -6.76 -8.89 8.32
CA THR A 119 -6.41 -10.21 7.80
C THR A 119 -5.00 -10.28 7.23
N THR A 120 -4.41 -11.48 7.28
CA THR A 120 -3.13 -11.79 6.64
C THR A 120 -3.29 -12.31 5.19
N ASN A 121 -4.52 -12.43 4.67
CA ASN A 121 -4.75 -12.90 3.30
C ASN A 121 -4.13 -11.92 2.28
N PRO A 122 -3.15 -12.37 1.47
CA PRO A 122 -2.42 -11.51 0.53
C PRO A 122 -3.32 -10.74 -0.44
N HIS A 123 -4.40 -11.35 -0.90
CA HIS A 123 -5.36 -10.70 -1.80
C HIS A 123 -6.05 -9.49 -1.16
N ASN A 124 -6.47 -9.61 0.10
CA ASN A 124 -7.11 -8.51 0.81
C ASN A 124 -6.12 -7.43 1.20
N VAL A 125 -4.92 -7.85 1.65
CA VAL A 125 -3.85 -6.92 2.02
C VAL A 125 -3.41 -6.07 0.83
N VAL A 126 -3.16 -6.68 -0.34
CA VAL A 126 -2.82 -5.93 -1.57
C VAL A 126 -3.91 -4.94 -1.93
N LYS A 127 -5.18 -5.37 -1.96
CA LYS A 127 -6.30 -4.48 -2.30
C LYS A 127 -6.49 -3.35 -1.28
N ALA A 128 -6.33 -3.61 0.03
CA ALA A 128 -6.37 -2.58 1.06
C ALA A 128 -5.21 -1.57 0.92
N THR A 129 -4.02 -2.04 0.52
CA THR A 129 -2.89 -1.14 0.21
C THR A 129 -3.20 -0.26 -1.00
N PHE A 130 -3.79 -0.81 -2.06
CA PHE A 130 -4.22 -0.05 -3.24
C PHE A 130 -5.30 0.96 -2.90
N ASP A 131 -6.26 0.62 -2.04
CA ASP A 131 -7.26 1.54 -1.53
C ASP A 131 -6.61 2.73 -0.79
N ALA A 132 -5.66 2.46 0.10
CA ALA A 132 -4.88 3.52 0.76
C ALA A 132 -4.18 4.43 -0.25
N LEU A 133 -3.49 3.86 -1.25
CA LEU A 133 -2.74 4.63 -2.25
C LEU A 133 -3.63 5.49 -3.15
N LEU A 134 -4.86 5.05 -3.44
CA LEU A 134 -5.85 5.79 -4.21
C LEU A 134 -6.40 7.00 -3.46
N HIS A 135 -6.52 6.91 -2.13
CA HIS A 135 -7.03 7.99 -1.28
C HIS A 135 -5.94 8.98 -0.82
N LEU A 136 -4.67 8.75 -1.20
CA LEU A 136 -3.61 9.73 -0.96
C LEU A 136 -3.87 11.02 -1.73
N GLN A 137 -3.69 12.16 -1.07
CA GLN A 137 -3.83 13.49 -1.66
C GLN A 137 -2.59 14.32 -1.39
N LEU A 138 -2.14 15.07 -2.39
CA LEU A 138 -1.09 16.07 -2.22
C LEU A 138 -1.65 17.33 -1.55
N GLU A 139 -0.86 17.98 -0.72
CA GLU A 139 -1.21 19.23 -0.04
C GLU A 139 -1.67 20.32 -1.04
N GLU A 140 -1.00 20.39 -2.20
CA GLU A 140 -1.35 21.31 -3.29
C GLU A 140 -2.76 21.07 -3.84
N THR A 141 -3.17 19.80 -3.98
CA THR A 141 -4.50 19.44 -4.47
C THR A 141 -5.57 19.84 -3.46
N ILE A 142 -5.29 19.65 -2.17
CA ILE A 142 -6.18 20.04 -1.08
C ILE A 142 -6.28 21.56 -0.99
N ALA A 143 -5.16 22.29 -1.14
CA ALA A 143 -5.13 23.75 -1.13
C ALA A 143 -5.96 24.33 -2.27
N LYS A 144 -5.79 23.82 -3.50
CA LYS A 144 -6.60 24.21 -4.66
C LYS A 144 -8.09 23.93 -4.46
N ALA A 145 -8.46 22.77 -3.92
CA ALA A 145 -9.85 22.41 -3.65
C ALA A 145 -10.50 23.33 -2.58
N ARG A 146 -9.69 23.90 -1.68
CA ARG A 146 -10.13 24.86 -0.65
C ARG A 146 -10.09 26.32 -1.10
N GLY A 147 -9.78 26.59 -2.38
CA GLY A 147 -9.68 27.95 -2.91
C GLY A 147 -8.49 28.76 -2.39
N ARG A 148 -7.49 28.10 -1.78
CA ARG A 148 -6.24 28.74 -1.36
C ARG A 148 -5.24 28.61 -2.51
N GLU A 149 -5.05 29.68 -3.25
CA GLU A 149 -3.92 29.78 -4.18
C GLU A 149 -2.64 29.96 -3.36
N ASN A 150 -1.73 29.03 -3.54
CA ASN A 150 -0.30 29.01 -3.22
C ASN A 150 0.20 30.04 -2.18
N GLY A 151 0.61 29.56 -1.01
CA GLY A 151 1.69 30.23 -0.29
C GLY A 151 1.56 30.46 1.19
N GLU A 152 0.44 30.21 1.85
CA GLU A 152 0.41 30.32 3.32
C GLU A 152 0.39 28.91 3.96
N ALA A 153 1.59 28.41 4.20
CA ALA A 153 1.78 27.37 5.18
C ALA A 153 1.30 27.90 6.54
N ARG A 154 0.26 27.29 7.08
CA ARG A 154 -0.16 27.58 8.46
C ARG A 154 1.05 27.28 9.35
N PRO A 155 1.56 28.24 10.13
CA PRO A 155 2.62 27.94 11.09
C PRO A 155 2.11 26.83 12.01
N ALA A 156 2.95 25.82 12.24
CA ALA A 156 2.66 24.74 13.17
C ALA A 156 2.29 25.37 14.53
N GLU A 157 1.08 25.12 15.01
CA GLU A 157 0.71 25.47 16.37
C GLU A 157 1.72 24.79 17.31
N PRO A 158 2.39 25.54 18.19
CA PRO A 158 3.26 24.93 19.17
C PRO A 158 2.40 24.01 20.05
N ALA A 159 2.81 22.76 20.17
CA ALA A 159 2.21 21.79 21.07
C ALA A 159 2.09 22.44 22.46
N THR A 160 0.86 22.63 22.87
CA THR A 160 0.53 23.18 24.19
C THR A 160 1.20 22.28 25.24
N ALA A 161 2.19 22.84 25.93
CA ALA A 161 2.87 22.20 27.03
C ALA A 161 1.82 21.80 28.08
N ALA A 162 1.80 20.53 28.46
CA ALA A 162 1.02 20.05 29.58
C ALA A 162 1.43 20.78 30.84
N PRO A 163 0.50 21.23 31.72
CA PRO A 163 0.85 21.89 32.96
C PRO A 163 1.57 20.90 33.89
N ALA A 164 2.74 21.31 34.34
CA ALA A 164 3.48 20.61 35.38
C ALA A 164 2.62 20.57 36.65
N THR A 165 2.31 19.37 37.12
CA THR A 165 1.68 19.14 38.43
C THR A 165 2.74 19.40 39.50
N GLU A 166 2.64 20.52 40.16
CA GLU A 166 3.38 20.79 41.40
C GLU A 166 3.04 19.73 42.45
N ALA A 167 4.06 18.97 42.82
CA ALA A 167 4.01 18.13 44.02
C ALA A 167 4.11 19.05 45.25
N THR A 168 3.01 19.25 45.94
CA THR A 168 3.02 19.84 47.26
C THR A 168 3.52 18.82 48.27
N GLU A 169 4.75 19.04 48.71
CA GLU A 169 5.34 18.49 49.92
C GLU A 169 4.64 19.15 51.13
N LYS A 170 4.05 18.35 52.01
CA LYS A 170 3.78 18.69 53.40
C LYS A 170 3.77 17.45 54.29
N VAL A 171 4.79 17.44 55.16
CA VAL A 171 4.88 17.00 56.56
C VAL A 171 4.36 15.59 56.87
#